data_bc63f3992cabf31ede6d791dabc23ae9
#
_entry.id   bc63f3992cabf31ede6d791dabc23ae9
#
_cell.length_a   1.000
_cell.length_b   1.000
_cell.length_c   1.000
_cell.angle_alpha   90.00
_cell.angle_beta   90.00
_cell.angle_gamma   90.00
#
_symmetry.space_group_name_H-M   'P 1'
#
loop_
_entity.id
_entity.type
_entity.pdbx_description
1 polymer ?
#
loop_
_entity_poly.entity_id
_entity_poly.type
_entity_poly.pdbx_seq_one_letter_code
_entity_poly.pdbx_strand_id
1 'polypeptide(L)'
;MPPLSEVIIPEIEEVVRTFSLVKVYERYEERAFGDGELILCAPGVSIRFVRERDIMFMDLRGDDGEWVDANKVLKKLNVYPSVKPPVPISELVALVCSNAEAIKRVVAEE
;
A
#
# COMPACT_ATOMS: atom_id res chain seq x y z
N MET A 1 -18.06 -9.42 -3.03
CA MET A 1 -16.83 -8.90 -3.60
C MET A 1 -15.67 -9.86 -3.36
N PRO A 2 -14.76 -10.05 -4.31
CA PRO A 2 -13.61 -10.93 -4.12
C PRO A 2 -12.57 -10.36 -3.15
N PRO A 3 -11.66 -11.20 -2.62
CA PRO A 3 -10.53 -10.74 -1.80
C PRO A 3 -9.65 -9.73 -2.54
N LEU A 4 -8.95 -8.89 -1.78
CA LEU A 4 -8.06 -7.87 -2.35
C LEU A 4 -7.03 -8.45 -3.32
N SER A 5 -6.46 -9.62 -3.00
CA SER A 5 -5.47 -10.27 -3.86
C SER A 5 -6.01 -10.67 -5.23
N GLU A 6 -7.32 -10.65 -5.43
CA GLU A 6 -7.95 -10.94 -6.71
C GLU A 6 -8.46 -9.68 -7.42
N VAL A 7 -8.58 -8.56 -6.70
CA VAL A 7 -9.14 -7.31 -7.23
C VAL A 7 -8.05 -6.38 -7.75
N ILE A 8 -6.96 -6.23 -7.01
CA ILE A 8 -5.89 -5.29 -7.35
C ILE A 8 -4.64 -6.02 -7.84
N ILE A 9 -4.84 -6.99 -8.74
CA ILE A 9 -3.74 -7.80 -9.28
C ILE A 9 -2.62 -6.94 -9.90
N PRO A 10 -2.90 -5.97 -10.80
CA PRO A 10 -1.83 -5.16 -11.40
C PRO A 10 -1.04 -4.37 -10.35
N GLU A 11 -1.72 -3.81 -9.35
CA GLU A 11 -1.09 -3.02 -8.30
C GLU A 11 -0.20 -3.90 -7.40
N ILE A 12 -0.68 -5.10 -7.06
CA ILE A 12 0.08 -6.05 -6.27
C ILE A 12 1.34 -6.48 -7.04
N GLU A 13 1.19 -6.83 -8.31
CA GLU A 13 2.33 -7.23 -9.15
C GLU A 13 3.39 -6.13 -9.22
N GLU A 14 2.96 -4.88 -9.33
CA GLU A 14 3.88 -3.75 -9.40
C GLU A 14 4.68 -3.58 -8.11
N VAL A 15 4.03 -3.58 -6.95
CA VAL A 15 4.74 -3.42 -5.67
C VAL A 15 5.62 -4.63 -5.36
N VAL A 16 5.15 -5.83 -5.68
CA VAL A 16 5.95 -7.05 -5.48
C VAL A 16 7.23 -6.98 -6.30
N ARG A 17 7.13 -6.59 -7.57
CA ARG A 17 8.30 -6.47 -8.44
C ARG A 17 9.23 -5.36 -7.97
N THR A 18 8.68 -4.20 -7.59
CA THR A 18 9.47 -3.03 -7.23
C THR A 18 10.24 -3.21 -5.92
N PHE A 19 9.57 -3.80 -4.92
CA PHE A 19 10.14 -3.92 -3.57
C PHE A 19 10.52 -5.34 -3.17
N SER A 20 10.34 -6.32 -4.07
CA SER A 20 10.61 -7.73 -3.80
C SER A 20 9.81 -8.25 -2.61
N LEU A 21 8.52 -7.92 -2.57
CA LEU A 21 7.63 -8.25 -1.47
C LEU A 21 7.15 -9.71 -1.51
N VAL A 22 6.82 -10.23 -0.34
CA VAL A 22 6.18 -11.53 -0.17
C VAL A 22 4.88 -11.32 0.61
N LYS A 23 3.80 -11.97 0.19
CA LYS A 23 2.54 -11.91 0.93
C LYS A 23 2.69 -12.66 2.25
N VAL A 24 2.38 -12.00 3.36
CA VAL A 24 2.47 -12.59 4.70
C VAL A 24 1.12 -12.71 5.39
N TYR A 25 0.12 -11.98 4.95
CA TYR A 25 -1.19 -12.01 5.61
C TYR A 25 -2.28 -11.51 4.65
N GLU A 26 -3.45 -12.15 4.74
CA GLU A 26 -4.65 -11.65 4.06
C GLU A 26 -5.88 -11.99 4.88
N ARG A 27 -6.75 -10.99 5.10
CA ARG A 27 -8.05 -11.13 5.73
C ARG A 27 -9.13 -10.71 4.75
N TYR A 28 -10.21 -11.45 4.71
CA TYR A 28 -11.35 -11.16 3.84
C TYR A 28 -12.66 -11.39 4.60
N GLU A 29 -13.49 -10.37 4.67
CA GLU A 29 -14.77 -10.39 5.36
C GLU A 29 -15.91 -10.26 4.34
N GLU A 30 -16.37 -11.36 3.81
CA GLU A 30 -17.43 -11.38 2.79
C GLU A 30 -18.70 -10.71 3.28
N ARG A 31 -19.06 -10.93 4.54
CA ARG A 31 -20.29 -10.39 5.15
C ARG A 31 -20.21 -8.90 5.48
N ALA A 32 -19.04 -8.31 5.45
CA ALA A 32 -18.81 -6.91 5.74
C ALA A 32 -18.47 -6.14 4.47
N PHE A 33 -19.29 -6.31 3.43
CA PHE A 33 -19.14 -5.64 2.13
C PHE A 33 -17.78 -5.89 1.47
N GLY A 34 -17.20 -7.06 1.72
CA GLY A 34 -15.91 -7.41 1.16
C GLY A 34 -14.74 -6.68 1.80
N ASP A 35 -14.90 -6.18 3.04
CA ASP A 35 -13.79 -5.59 3.79
C ASP A 35 -12.63 -6.58 3.85
N GLY A 36 -11.41 -6.07 3.77
CA GLY A 36 -10.25 -6.92 3.75
C GLY A 36 -8.96 -6.19 4.01
N GLU A 37 -7.93 -6.99 4.24
CA GLU A 37 -6.58 -6.49 4.50
C GLU A 37 -5.57 -7.44 3.87
N LEU A 38 -4.57 -6.88 3.20
CA LEU A 38 -3.50 -7.65 2.56
C LEU A 38 -2.18 -7.03 2.96
N ILE A 39 -1.29 -7.85 3.54
CA ILE A 39 0.03 -7.38 3.97
C ILE A 39 1.13 -8.10 3.19
N LEU A 40 2.02 -7.31 2.61
CA LEU A 40 3.17 -7.76 1.83
C LEU A 40 4.43 -7.18 2.46
N CYS A 41 5.44 -8.00 2.68
CA CYS A 41 6.65 -7.60 3.39
C CYS A 41 7.93 -7.91 2.61
N ALA A 42 8.93 -7.05 2.80
CA ALA A 42 10.31 -7.27 2.41
C ALA A 42 11.20 -6.64 3.49
N PRO A 43 12.49 -6.99 3.56
CA PRO A 43 13.39 -6.29 4.48
C PRO A 43 13.37 -4.78 4.21
N GLY A 44 13.15 -4.01 5.25
CA GLY A 44 13.17 -2.54 5.19
C GLY A 44 11.84 -1.89 4.81
N VAL A 45 10.88 -2.61 4.23
CA VAL A 45 9.60 -2.01 3.86
C VAL A 45 8.50 -3.05 3.83
N SER A 46 7.34 -2.67 4.38
CA SER A 46 6.13 -3.47 4.29
C SER A 46 5.00 -2.60 3.76
N ILE A 47 4.10 -3.21 3.02
CA ILE A 47 2.96 -2.51 2.43
C ILE A 47 1.69 -3.23 2.86
N ARG A 48 0.70 -2.45 3.26
CA ARG A 48 -0.62 -2.95 3.63
C ARG A 48 -1.66 -2.29 2.75
N PHE A 49 -2.51 -3.11 2.11
CA PHE A 49 -3.71 -2.63 1.44
C PHE A 49 -4.90 -2.97 2.31
N VAL A 50 -5.79 -2.01 2.50
CA VAL A 50 -7.01 -2.18 3.29
C VAL A 50 -8.18 -1.73 2.45
N ARG A 51 -9.24 -2.55 2.42
CA ARG A 51 -10.52 -2.16 1.83
C ARG A 51 -11.56 -2.13 2.94
N GLU A 52 -12.23 -1.00 3.06
CA GLU A 52 -13.25 -0.79 4.06
C GLU A 52 -14.39 -0.04 3.42
N ARG A 53 -15.56 -0.67 3.33
CA ARG A 53 -16.76 -0.10 2.68
C ARG A 53 -16.46 0.45 1.29
N ASP A 54 -15.80 -0.36 0.46
CA ASP A 54 -15.40 -0.02 -0.92
C ASP A 54 -14.35 1.08 -1.04
N ILE A 55 -13.83 1.59 0.07
CA ILE A 55 -12.74 2.55 0.05
C ILE A 55 -11.43 1.79 0.26
N MET A 56 -10.44 2.09 -0.58
CA MET A 56 -9.13 1.42 -0.53
C MET A 56 -8.08 2.35 0.06
N PHE A 57 -7.28 1.80 0.96
CA PHE A 57 -6.18 2.50 1.61
C PHE A 57 -4.88 1.74 1.38
N MET A 58 -3.78 2.46 1.33
CA MET A 58 -2.44 1.89 1.23
C MET A 58 -1.60 2.48 2.35
N ASP A 59 -1.01 1.60 3.17
CA ASP A 59 -0.12 1.99 4.26
C ASP A 59 1.27 1.42 4.04
N LEU A 60 2.26 2.11 4.59
CA LEU A 60 3.66 1.74 4.49
C LEU A 60 4.27 1.67 5.88
N ARG A 61 5.28 0.82 6.04
CA ARG A 61 5.97 0.64 7.33
C ARG A 61 7.40 0.18 7.11
N GLY A 62 8.34 0.68 7.93
CA GLY A 62 9.67 0.11 8.05
C GLY A 62 9.64 -1.10 8.99
N ASP A 63 10.79 -1.73 9.23
CA ASP A 63 10.86 -2.96 10.02
C ASP A 63 10.32 -2.83 11.45
N ASP A 64 10.59 -1.72 12.09
CA ASP A 64 10.21 -1.48 13.49
C ASP A 64 9.18 -0.38 13.67
N GLY A 65 8.63 0.13 12.57
CA GLY A 65 7.72 1.27 12.63
C GLY A 65 6.25 0.89 12.70
N GLU A 66 5.41 1.92 12.83
CA GLU A 66 3.97 1.78 12.74
C GLU A 66 3.51 2.01 11.31
N TRP A 67 2.32 1.52 10.97
CA TRP A 67 1.72 1.77 9.67
C TRP A 67 1.44 3.25 9.46
N VAL A 68 1.88 3.79 8.34
CA VAL A 68 1.68 5.20 7.96
C VAL A 68 1.00 5.24 6.61
N ASP A 69 -0.02 6.07 6.46
CA ASP A 69 -0.72 6.25 5.19
C ASP A 69 0.25 6.64 4.07
N ALA A 70 0.11 5.99 2.91
CA ALA A 70 0.99 6.26 1.76
C ALA A 70 0.96 7.72 1.33
N ASN A 71 -0.21 8.38 1.40
CA ASN A 71 -0.32 9.80 1.07
C ASN A 71 0.57 10.66 1.97
N LYS A 72 0.64 10.30 3.25
CA LYS A 72 1.44 11.03 4.22
C LYS A 72 2.94 10.87 3.95
N VAL A 73 3.36 9.66 3.60
CA VAL A 73 4.76 9.38 3.23
C VAL A 73 5.14 10.15 1.96
N LEU A 74 4.29 10.11 0.95
CA LEU A 74 4.52 10.84 -0.30
C LEU A 74 4.63 12.35 -0.05
N LYS A 75 3.79 12.88 0.82
CA LYS A 75 3.82 14.30 1.18
C LYS A 75 5.16 14.71 1.78
N LYS A 76 5.76 13.85 2.61
CA LYS A 76 7.10 14.10 3.16
C LYS A 76 8.18 14.20 2.08
N LEU A 77 7.94 13.56 0.94
CA LEU A 77 8.84 13.60 -0.21
C LEU A 77 8.50 14.70 -1.20
N ASN A 78 7.51 15.53 -0.89
CA ASN A 78 6.97 16.56 -1.80
C ASN A 78 6.42 15.95 -3.10
N VAL A 79 5.88 14.74 -3.01
CA VAL A 79 5.23 14.06 -4.13
C VAL A 79 3.72 14.12 -3.90
N TYR A 80 3.01 14.70 -4.84
CA TYR A 80 1.56 14.90 -4.71
C TYR A 80 0.81 14.23 -5.84
N PRO A 81 -0.31 13.53 -5.51
CA PRO A 81 -1.16 12.96 -6.55
C PRO A 81 -1.72 14.04 -7.48
N SER A 82 -1.99 13.66 -8.70
CA SER A 82 -2.56 14.57 -9.72
C SER A 82 -4.05 14.79 -9.53
N VAL A 83 -4.70 14.00 -8.67
CA VAL A 83 -6.14 14.08 -8.42
C VAL A 83 -6.42 14.40 -6.95
N LYS A 84 -7.60 14.96 -6.69
CA LYS A 84 -8.05 15.23 -5.32
C LYS A 84 -8.40 13.93 -4.59
N PRO A 85 -8.22 13.86 -3.25
CA PRO A 85 -8.68 12.71 -2.48
C PRO A 85 -10.17 12.43 -2.67
N PRO A 86 -10.61 11.16 -2.67
CA PRO A 86 -9.76 9.98 -2.45
C PRO A 86 -8.91 9.63 -3.67
N VAL A 87 -7.63 9.38 -3.45
CA VAL A 87 -6.69 9.04 -4.52
C VAL A 87 -6.87 7.57 -4.90
N PRO A 88 -7.04 7.24 -6.19
CA PRO A 88 -7.16 5.84 -6.61
C PRO A 88 -5.94 5.03 -6.23
N ILE A 89 -6.15 3.78 -5.85
CA ILE A 89 -5.06 2.90 -5.41
C ILE A 89 -4.00 2.73 -6.51
N SER A 90 -4.42 2.70 -7.78
CA SER A 90 -3.51 2.57 -8.91
C SER A 90 -2.53 3.75 -8.98
N GLU A 91 -3.00 4.96 -8.70
CA GLU A 91 -2.14 6.14 -8.69
C GLU A 91 -1.20 6.14 -7.49
N LEU A 92 -1.68 5.77 -6.31
CA LEU A 92 -0.83 5.65 -5.13
C LEU A 92 0.30 4.64 -5.35
N VAL A 93 -0.02 3.48 -5.90
CA VAL A 93 0.96 2.45 -6.22
C VAL A 93 1.99 2.97 -7.21
N ALA A 94 1.55 3.65 -8.27
CA ALA A 94 2.46 4.20 -9.28
C ALA A 94 3.43 5.21 -8.66
N LEU A 95 2.93 6.11 -7.82
CA LEU A 95 3.77 7.12 -7.15
C LEU A 95 4.75 6.50 -6.15
N VAL A 96 4.29 5.54 -5.37
CA VAL A 96 5.14 4.84 -4.40
C VAL A 96 6.25 4.08 -5.12
N CYS A 97 5.93 3.35 -6.17
CA CYS A 97 6.92 2.58 -6.94
C CYS A 97 7.91 3.48 -7.67
N SER A 98 7.45 4.62 -8.18
CA SER A 98 8.33 5.59 -8.86
C SER A 98 9.33 6.25 -7.91
N ASN A 99 9.06 6.21 -6.60
CA ASN A 99 9.90 6.83 -5.57
C ASN A 99 10.42 5.80 -4.57
N ALA A 100 10.59 4.55 -5.01
CA ALA A 100 10.88 3.41 -4.14
C ALA A 100 12.04 3.62 -3.18
N GLU A 101 13.18 4.10 -3.66
CA GLU A 101 14.36 4.30 -2.81
C GLU A 101 14.11 5.36 -1.74
N ALA A 102 13.47 6.46 -2.11
CA ALA A 102 13.13 7.51 -1.16
C ALA A 102 12.10 7.02 -0.14
N ILE A 103 11.13 6.22 -0.57
CA ILE A 103 10.12 5.61 0.29
C ILE A 103 10.80 4.74 1.36
N LYS A 104 11.72 3.88 0.96
CA LYS A 104 12.45 3.02 1.90
C LYS A 104 13.18 3.83 2.98
N ARG A 105 13.80 4.94 2.57
CA ARG A 105 14.52 5.82 3.51
C ARG A 105 13.57 6.48 4.50
N VAL A 106 12.45 6.98 4.02
CA VAL A 106 11.48 7.67 4.87
C VAL A 106 10.87 6.71 5.91
N VAL A 107 10.44 5.52 5.47
CA VAL A 107 9.82 4.57 6.41
C VAL A 107 10.82 4.00 7.41
N ALA A 108 12.10 3.93 7.06
CA ALA A 108 13.15 3.49 7.98
C ALA A 108 13.35 4.47 9.14
N GLU A 109 12.98 5.74 8.96
CA GLU A 109 13.15 6.81 9.96
C GLU A 109 11.89 7.05 10.79
N GLU A 110 10.78 6.42 10.46
CA GLU A 110 9.51 6.60 11.17
C GLU A 110 9.48 5.89 12.54
#